data_7e87fa899b96dfe8ac83e2a0db231c65
#
_entry.id   7e87fa899b96dfe8ac83e2a0db231c65
#
_cell.length_a   1.000
_cell.length_b   1.000
_cell.length_c   1.000
_cell.angle_alpha   90.00
_cell.angle_beta   90.00
_cell.angle_gamma   90.00
#
_symmetry.space_group_name_H-M   'P 1'
#
loop_
_entity.id
_entity.type
_entity.pdbx_description
1 polymer ?
#
loop_
_entity_poly.entity_id
_entity_poly.type
_entity_poly.pdbx_seq_one_letter_code
_entity_poly.pdbx_strand_id
1 'polypeptide(L)'
;PPPASAPAATRLAAVQMGERVFASPLARRIAGDAGLDIGNLAGTGPHGRIIRADVEEAIAKAGTVAAAPSAAASMMRVAGQSERFEPHSAMRRVIAERLQQSKQNAPHFYLTVDCEIDTLLQARKALNEAAPEGVKISVNDMVVKAAAAALIAVPEVNGYFQEAGCRYFSDADICIAVAVDGGLVTPVIKAANHLGLSAIASASADLAKRARDNQLDPAEYTGGTFTISNLGM
;
A
#
# COMPACT_ATOMS: atom_id res chain seq x y z
N PRO A 1 7.66 47.30 40.34
CA PRO A 1 7.06 46.14 39.67
C PRO A 1 7.30 44.90 40.51
N PRO A 2 6.27 44.07 40.77
CA PRO A 2 6.39 42.87 41.56
C PRO A 2 7.00 41.71 40.77
N PRO A 3 7.63 40.74 41.42
CA PRO A 3 8.32 39.64 40.73
C PRO A 3 7.34 38.59 40.21
N ALA A 4 7.70 38.00 39.08
CA ALA A 4 6.97 36.95 38.39
C ALA A 4 6.90 35.66 39.21
N SER A 5 5.71 35.07 39.26
CA SER A 5 5.45 33.78 39.88
C SER A 5 6.02 32.64 39.04
N ALA A 6 6.79 31.74 39.70
CA ALA A 6 7.32 30.53 39.12
C ALA A 6 6.22 29.49 38.79
N PRO A 7 6.37 28.67 37.74
CA PRO A 7 5.39 27.65 37.45
C PRO A 7 5.44 26.48 38.42
N ALA A 8 4.25 25.98 38.74
CA ALA A 8 4.02 24.86 39.66
C ALA A 8 4.73 23.58 39.15
N ALA A 9 5.56 23.02 40.01
CA ALA A 9 6.20 21.74 39.81
C ALA A 9 5.15 20.62 39.71
N THR A 10 5.11 19.95 38.59
CA THR A 10 4.36 18.70 38.40
C THR A 10 4.91 17.65 39.37
N ARG A 11 4.10 17.25 40.34
CA ARG A 11 4.39 16.13 41.24
C ARG A 11 4.51 14.87 40.41
N LEU A 12 5.74 14.38 40.24
CA LEU A 12 6.01 13.02 39.82
C LEU A 12 5.42 12.07 40.85
N ALA A 13 4.47 11.24 40.43
CA ALA A 13 3.94 10.16 41.26
C ALA A 13 5.11 9.25 41.66
N ALA A 14 5.29 9.07 42.95
CA ALA A 14 6.27 8.16 43.52
C ALA A 14 5.97 6.74 43.00
N VAL A 15 6.90 6.17 42.25
CA VAL A 15 6.93 4.75 41.91
C VAL A 15 7.10 4.04 43.28
N GLN A 16 6.06 3.36 43.75
CA GLN A 16 6.16 2.45 44.86
C GLN A 16 7.17 1.37 44.48
N MET A 17 8.29 1.36 45.17
CA MET A 17 9.26 0.26 45.14
C MET A 17 8.53 -0.99 45.61
N GLY A 18 8.29 -1.92 44.66
CA GLY A 18 7.54 -3.15 44.89
C GLY A 18 8.16 -3.97 46.01
N GLU A 19 7.32 -4.47 46.93
CA GLU A 19 7.66 -5.50 47.89
C GLU A 19 8.39 -6.65 47.16
N ARG A 20 9.49 -7.13 47.77
CA ARG A 20 10.29 -8.26 47.23
C ARG A 20 9.42 -9.50 47.23
N VAL A 21 8.90 -9.85 46.03
CA VAL A 21 8.11 -11.07 45.83
C VAL A 21 8.99 -12.29 46.04
N PHE A 22 8.66 -13.12 47.03
CA PHE A 22 9.35 -14.36 47.32
C PHE A 22 8.88 -15.45 46.32
N ALA A 23 9.62 -15.65 45.25
CA ALA A 23 9.33 -16.67 44.27
C ALA A 23 10.56 -17.51 43.94
N SER A 24 10.35 -18.79 43.61
CA SER A 24 11.43 -19.65 43.15
C SER A 24 11.95 -19.24 41.78
N PRO A 25 13.24 -19.49 41.42
CA PRO A 25 13.79 -19.15 40.11
C PRO A 25 13.00 -19.75 38.94
N LEU A 26 12.48 -20.96 39.13
CA LEU A 26 11.67 -21.66 38.13
C LEU A 26 10.27 -21.00 37.97
N ALA A 27 9.62 -20.61 39.07
CA ALA A 27 8.35 -19.92 39.03
C ALA A 27 8.47 -18.57 38.30
N ARG A 28 9.55 -17.82 38.52
CA ARG A 28 9.82 -16.54 37.81
C ARG A 28 9.96 -16.74 36.30
N ARG A 29 10.65 -17.81 35.89
CA ARG A 29 10.86 -18.13 34.48
C ARG A 29 9.55 -18.47 33.80
N ILE A 30 8.75 -19.39 34.39
CA ILE A 30 7.46 -19.83 33.83
C ILE A 30 6.45 -18.67 33.78
N ALA A 31 6.40 -17.81 34.81
CA ALA A 31 5.54 -16.64 34.82
C ALA A 31 5.96 -15.63 33.74
N GLY A 32 7.26 -15.40 33.53
CA GLY A 32 7.79 -14.57 32.46
C GLY A 32 7.47 -15.09 31.06
N ASP A 33 7.65 -16.39 30.82
CA ASP A 33 7.35 -17.05 29.57
C ASP A 33 5.83 -17.02 29.24
N ALA A 34 4.97 -17.01 30.28
CA ALA A 34 3.52 -16.94 30.17
C ALA A 34 2.95 -15.51 30.23
N GLY A 35 3.81 -14.48 30.39
CA GLY A 35 3.38 -13.07 30.47
C GLY A 35 2.55 -12.74 31.73
N LEU A 36 2.67 -13.54 32.81
CA LEU A 36 1.94 -13.34 34.06
C LEU A 36 2.76 -12.49 35.04
N ASP A 37 2.10 -11.50 35.64
CA ASP A 37 2.71 -10.71 36.72
C ASP A 37 2.76 -11.52 38.01
N ILE A 38 3.97 -11.94 38.42
CA ILE A 38 4.22 -12.77 39.57
C ILE A 38 3.86 -12.07 40.89
N GLY A 39 3.76 -10.74 40.89
CA GLY A 39 3.39 -9.95 42.07
C GLY A 39 1.94 -10.17 42.52
N ASN A 40 1.08 -10.65 41.63
CA ASN A 40 -0.34 -10.87 41.85
C ASN A 40 -0.67 -12.33 42.24
N LEU A 41 0.34 -13.17 42.41
CA LEU A 41 0.15 -14.59 42.77
C LEU A 41 0.39 -14.84 44.26
N ALA A 42 -0.52 -15.60 44.90
CA ALA A 42 -0.32 -16.09 46.25
C ALA A 42 0.56 -17.34 46.24
N GLY A 43 1.68 -17.32 46.99
CA GLY A 43 2.58 -18.47 47.07
C GLY A 43 2.13 -19.48 48.10
N THR A 44 2.06 -20.77 47.73
CA THR A 44 1.74 -21.92 48.62
C THR A 44 2.96 -22.63 49.16
N GLY A 45 4.17 -22.25 48.74
CA GLY A 45 5.42 -22.84 49.22
C GLY A 45 5.83 -22.38 50.64
N PRO A 46 6.90 -22.96 51.21
CA PRO A 46 7.43 -22.62 52.54
C PRO A 46 7.69 -21.11 52.65
N HIS A 47 7.22 -20.49 53.73
CA HIS A 47 7.30 -19.05 54.04
C HIS A 47 6.60 -18.15 53.01
N GLY A 48 5.50 -18.65 52.40
CA GLY A 48 4.73 -17.85 51.41
C GLY A 48 5.43 -17.75 50.05
N ARG A 49 6.40 -18.62 49.72
CA ARG A 49 7.13 -18.56 48.48
C ARG A 49 6.29 -19.08 47.32
N ILE A 50 6.23 -18.32 46.24
CA ILE A 50 5.59 -18.77 44.98
C ILE A 50 6.41 -19.87 44.37
N ILE A 51 5.79 -21.04 44.17
CA ILE A 51 6.39 -22.22 43.55
C ILE A 51 5.82 -22.46 42.17
N ARG A 52 6.40 -23.40 41.43
CA ARG A 52 6.00 -23.78 40.07
C ARG A 52 4.49 -24.08 39.98
N ALA A 53 3.93 -24.82 40.92
CA ALA A 53 2.53 -25.23 40.90
C ALA A 53 1.57 -24.05 40.95
N ASP A 54 1.90 -22.97 41.68
CA ASP A 54 1.09 -21.77 41.79
C ASP A 54 0.97 -21.04 40.43
N VAL A 55 2.08 -21.00 39.68
CA VAL A 55 2.11 -20.35 38.36
C VAL A 55 1.37 -21.21 37.33
N GLU A 56 1.53 -22.53 37.34
CA GLU A 56 0.81 -23.45 36.46
C GLU A 56 -0.71 -23.41 36.71
N GLU A 57 -1.14 -23.32 37.97
CA GLU A 57 -2.54 -23.16 38.32
C GLU A 57 -3.09 -21.81 37.85
N ALA A 58 -2.33 -20.75 37.98
CA ALA A 58 -2.70 -19.42 37.47
C ALA A 58 -2.83 -19.40 35.93
N ILE A 59 -1.92 -20.06 35.21
CA ILE A 59 -2.00 -20.23 33.75
C ILE A 59 -3.27 -21.01 33.36
N ALA A 60 -3.57 -22.10 34.06
CA ALA A 60 -4.78 -22.90 33.81
C ALA A 60 -6.05 -22.09 34.07
N LYS A 61 -6.09 -21.26 35.12
CA LYS A 61 -7.21 -20.36 35.41
C LYS A 61 -7.32 -19.21 34.40
N ALA A 62 -6.21 -18.67 33.93
CA ALA A 62 -6.19 -17.62 32.88
C ALA A 62 -6.67 -18.15 31.52
N GLY A 63 -6.41 -19.44 31.23
CA GLY A 63 -6.92 -20.09 30.01
C GLY A 63 -8.43 -20.33 29.97
N THR A 64 -9.12 -20.20 31.09
CA THR A 64 -10.60 -20.36 31.21
C THR A 64 -11.34 -19.01 31.30
N VAL A 65 -10.64 -17.90 31.44
CA VAL A 65 -11.26 -16.58 31.35
C VAL A 65 -11.29 -16.20 29.86
N ALA A 66 -12.44 -16.41 29.21
CA ALA A 66 -12.71 -15.85 27.90
C ALA A 66 -12.31 -14.37 27.93
N ALA A 67 -11.47 -13.96 26.98
CA ALA A 67 -11.01 -12.59 26.86
C ALA A 67 -12.23 -11.66 26.90
N ALA A 68 -12.38 -10.92 28.00
CA ALA A 68 -13.31 -9.80 28.04
C ALA A 68 -12.88 -8.83 26.92
N PRO A 69 -13.81 -8.35 26.06
CA PRO A 69 -13.45 -7.42 25.01
C PRO A 69 -12.81 -6.20 25.63
N SER A 70 -11.59 -5.90 25.19
CA SER A 70 -10.81 -4.74 25.62
C SER A 70 -11.69 -3.50 25.64
N ALA A 71 -11.78 -2.81 26.78
CA ALA A 71 -12.55 -1.58 26.96
C ALA A 71 -12.12 -0.41 26.02
N ALA A 72 -11.06 -0.61 25.23
CA ALA A 72 -10.63 0.32 24.20
C ALA A 72 -11.51 0.33 22.94
N ALA A 73 -12.43 -0.65 22.78
CA ALA A 73 -13.36 -0.72 21.64
C ALA A 73 -14.73 -0.08 21.93
N SER A 74 -14.94 0.47 23.11
CA SER A 74 -16.18 1.20 23.43
C SER A 74 -16.10 2.68 23.03
N MET A 75 -15.64 2.97 21.82
CA MET A 75 -15.92 4.28 21.22
C MET A 75 -17.41 4.34 20.89
N MET A 76 -18.10 5.15 21.67
CA MET A 76 -19.42 5.74 21.45
C MET A 76 -20.16 5.25 20.21
N ARG A 77 -20.90 4.16 20.33
CA ARG A 77 -21.94 3.81 19.34
C ARG A 77 -23.04 4.85 19.46
N VAL A 78 -23.12 5.72 18.48
CA VAL A 78 -24.32 6.54 18.28
C VAL A 78 -25.46 5.53 18.00
N ALA A 79 -26.44 5.47 18.88
CA ALA A 79 -27.58 4.58 18.76
C ALA A 79 -28.27 4.83 17.40
N GLY A 80 -28.26 3.82 16.51
CA GLY A 80 -28.96 3.88 15.22
C GLY A 80 -28.07 3.66 13.99
N GLN A 81 -26.74 3.58 14.11
CA GLN A 81 -25.87 3.27 12.95
C GLN A 81 -25.40 1.81 13.01
N SER A 82 -25.77 1.02 11.98
CA SER A 82 -25.19 -0.31 11.76
C SER A 82 -23.80 -0.15 11.16
N GLU A 83 -22.75 -0.45 11.92
CA GLU A 83 -21.38 -0.48 11.43
C GLU A 83 -21.09 -1.82 10.77
N ARG A 84 -20.58 -1.79 9.53
CA ARG A 84 -20.07 -2.96 8.83
C ARG A 84 -18.56 -2.80 8.64
N PHE A 85 -17.79 -3.63 9.32
CA PHE A 85 -16.36 -3.74 9.10
C PHE A 85 -16.07 -4.77 8.00
N GLU A 86 -15.32 -4.35 6.97
CA GLU A 86 -14.86 -5.21 5.88
C GLU A 86 -13.34 -5.07 5.75
N PRO A 87 -12.57 -6.15 5.98
CA PRO A 87 -11.12 -6.09 5.88
C PRO A 87 -10.68 -5.85 4.42
N HIS A 88 -9.62 -5.08 4.25
CA HIS A 88 -9.06 -4.84 2.92
C HIS A 88 -8.48 -6.12 2.31
N SER A 89 -8.74 -6.35 1.03
CA SER A 89 -8.04 -7.37 0.24
C SER A 89 -6.54 -7.06 0.16
N ALA A 90 -5.72 -8.08 -0.15
CA ALA A 90 -4.28 -7.91 -0.33
C ALA A 90 -3.97 -6.85 -1.39
N MET A 91 -4.69 -6.85 -2.51
CA MET A 91 -4.56 -5.86 -3.58
C MET A 91 -4.87 -4.45 -3.09
N ARG A 92 -5.98 -4.23 -2.36
CA ARG A 92 -6.33 -2.91 -1.80
C ARG A 92 -5.28 -2.37 -0.84
N ARG A 93 -4.67 -3.22 -0.02
CA ARG A 93 -3.57 -2.81 0.86
C ARG A 93 -2.37 -2.32 0.09
N VAL A 94 -1.94 -3.08 -0.93
CA VAL A 94 -0.81 -2.69 -1.79
C VAL A 94 -1.09 -1.38 -2.53
N ILE A 95 -2.29 -1.22 -3.09
CA ILE A 95 -2.70 0.03 -3.76
C ILE A 95 -2.62 1.21 -2.79
N ALA A 96 -3.21 1.09 -1.60
CA ALA A 96 -3.20 2.15 -0.60
C ALA A 96 -1.78 2.55 -0.18
N GLU A 97 -0.93 1.56 0.10
CA GLU A 97 0.47 1.77 0.48
C GLU A 97 1.25 2.49 -0.63
N ARG A 98 1.15 2.02 -1.89
CA ARG A 98 1.85 2.61 -3.03
C ARG A 98 1.39 4.02 -3.33
N LEU A 99 0.08 4.28 -3.30
CA LEU A 99 -0.44 5.62 -3.53
C LEU A 99 -0.04 6.60 -2.42
N GLN A 100 -0.07 6.15 -1.16
CA GLN A 100 0.38 6.96 -0.04
C GLN A 100 1.88 7.28 -0.15
N GLN A 101 2.71 6.30 -0.44
CA GLN A 101 4.14 6.47 -0.65
C GLN A 101 4.43 7.45 -1.79
N SER A 102 3.72 7.32 -2.92
CA SER A 102 3.87 8.22 -4.06
C SER A 102 3.51 9.67 -3.68
N LYS A 103 2.38 9.87 -2.98
CA LYS A 103 1.93 11.22 -2.56
C LYS A 103 2.84 11.88 -1.54
N GLN A 104 3.51 11.09 -0.69
CA GLN A 104 4.44 11.62 0.32
C GLN A 104 5.82 11.96 -0.25
N ASN A 105 6.30 11.16 -1.20
CA ASN A 105 7.70 11.23 -1.65
C ASN A 105 7.88 11.98 -2.98
N ALA A 106 6.86 12.07 -3.85
CA ALA A 106 6.96 12.74 -5.12
C ALA A 106 6.21 14.08 -5.13
N PRO A 107 6.85 15.21 -5.53
CA PRO A 107 6.18 16.50 -5.66
C PRO A 107 5.24 16.47 -6.87
N HIS A 108 3.93 16.35 -6.61
CA HIS A 108 2.91 16.29 -7.66
C HIS A 108 2.48 17.68 -8.10
N PHE A 109 2.31 17.86 -9.42
CA PHE A 109 1.61 18.99 -10.02
C PHE A 109 0.68 18.48 -11.12
N TYR A 110 -0.26 19.31 -11.55
CA TYR A 110 -1.33 18.94 -12.49
C TYR A 110 -1.40 19.94 -13.62
N LEU A 111 -1.48 19.43 -14.87
CA LEU A 111 -1.67 20.22 -16.07
C LEU A 111 -2.90 19.69 -16.81
N THR A 112 -3.66 20.60 -17.43
CA THR A 112 -4.80 20.27 -18.29
C THR A 112 -4.62 20.94 -19.64
N VAL A 113 -4.83 20.19 -20.71
CA VAL A 113 -4.73 20.68 -22.09
C VAL A 113 -5.90 20.12 -22.88
N ASP A 114 -6.58 21.00 -23.62
CA ASP A 114 -7.61 20.62 -24.59
C ASP A 114 -6.94 20.42 -25.96
N CYS A 115 -7.18 19.26 -26.58
CA CYS A 115 -6.61 18.89 -27.87
C CYS A 115 -7.72 18.68 -28.91
N GLU A 116 -7.60 19.30 -30.08
CA GLU A 116 -8.45 19.00 -31.24
C GLU A 116 -7.98 17.72 -31.90
N ILE A 117 -8.81 16.66 -31.86
CA ILE A 117 -8.42 15.31 -32.31
C ILE A 117 -9.15 14.86 -33.59
N ASP A 118 -9.94 15.71 -34.25
CA ASP A 118 -10.74 15.32 -35.44
C ASP A 118 -9.86 14.78 -36.57
N THR A 119 -8.76 15.46 -36.87
CA THR A 119 -7.78 14.99 -37.87
C THR A 119 -7.13 13.65 -37.49
N LEU A 120 -6.84 13.47 -36.19
CA LEU A 120 -6.31 12.20 -35.66
C LEU A 120 -7.33 11.06 -35.83
N LEU A 121 -8.63 11.34 -35.60
CA LEU A 121 -9.70 10.35 -35.79
C LEU A 121 -9.87 9.96 -37.25
N GLN A 122 -9.77 10.92 -38.17
CA GLN A 122 -9.79 10.66 -39.62
C GLN A 122 -8.57 9.81 -40.04
N ALA A 123 -7.36 10.17 -39.61
CA ALA A 123 -6.15 9.42 -39.87
C ALA A 123 -6.25 7.98 -39.33
N ARG A 124 -6.77 7.80 -38.10
CA ARG A 124 -7.00 6.47 -37.52
C ARG A 124 -7.94 5.64 -38.38
N LYS A 125 -9.02 6.22 -38.92
CA LYS A 125 -9.94 5.50 -39.81
C LYS A 125 -9.22 5.02 -41.04
N ALA A 126 -8.49 5.88 -41.74
CA ALA A 126 -7.74 5.51 -42.94
C ALA A 126 -6.66 4.45 -42.64
N LEU A 127 -5.96 4.55 -41.51
CA LEU A 127 -4.98 3.55 -41.11
C LEU A 127 -5.61 2.19 -40.82
N ASN A 128 -6.80 2.15 -40.24
CA ASN A 128 -7.51 0.89 -39.97
C ASN A 128 -8.08 0.25 -41.25
N GLU A 129 -8.41 1.05 -42.26
CA GLU A 129 -8.83 0.54 -43.59
C GLU A 129 -7.66 -0.11 -44.32
N ALA A 130 -6.43 0.34 -44.09
CA ALA A 130 -5.19 -0.18 -44.71
C ALA A 130 -4.44 -1.17 -43.78
N ALA A 131 -4.90 -1.41 -42.59
CA ALA A 131 -4.21 -2.27 -41.62
C ALA A 131 -4.31 -3.74 -42.01
N PRO A 132 -3.30 -4.58 -41.68
CA PRO A 132 -3.38 -6.01 -41.81
C PRO A 132 -4.56 -6.62 -41.07
N GLU A 133 -5.06 -7.77 -41.57
CA GLU A 133 -6.16 -8.49 -40.91
C GLU A 133 -5.83 -8.81 -39.46
N GLY A 134 -6.78 -8.56 -38.56
CA GLY A 134 -6.61 -8.76 -37.12
C GLY A 134 -5.97 -7.60 -36.35
N VAL A 135 -5.44 -6.57 -37.01
CA VAL A 135 -4.88 -5.37 -36.36
C VAL A 135 -5.91 -4.24 -36.37
N LYS A 136 -6.25 -3.73 -35.21
CA LYS A 136 -7.16 -2.60 -35.03
C LYS A 136 -6.52 -1.52 -34.15
N ILE A 137 -6.15 -0.42 -34.77
CA ILE A 137 -5.54 0.73 -34.07
C ILE A 137 -6.63 1.51 -33.34
N SER A 138 -6.46 1.65 -32.02
CA SER A 138 -7.33 2.45 -31.16
C SER A 138 -6.81 3.89 -31.04
N VAL A 139 -7.64 4.79 -30.50
CA VAL A 139 -7.19 6.15 -30.13
C VAL A 139 -6.10 6.07 -29.08
N ASN A 140 -6.22 5.15 -28.13
CA ASN A 140 -5.23 4.95 -27.09
C ASN A 140 -3.85 4.59 -27.62
N ASP A 141 -3.78 3.73 -28.67
CA ASP A 141 -2.51 3.35 -29.29
C ASP A 141 -1.84 4.55 -29.98
N MET A 142 -2.61 5.45 -30.56
CA MET A 142 -2.10 6.72 -31.11
C MET A 142 -1.58 7.65 -30.02
N VAL A 143 -2.28 7.73 -28.88
CA VAL A 143 -1.83 8.49 -27.70
C VAL A 143 -0.55 7.89 -27.14
N VAL A 144 -0.45 6.56 -27.03
CA VAL A 144 0.79 5.86 -26.61
C VAL A 144 1.96 6.23 -27.53
N LYS A 145 1.76 6.21 -28.85
CA LYS A 145 2.81 6.58 -29.80
C LYS A 145 3.21 8.05 -29.69
N ALA A 146 2.22 8.95 -29.54
CA ALA A 146 2.48 10.38 -29.37
C ALA A 146 3.24 10.66 -28.07
N ALA A 147 2.82 10.04 -26.96
CA ALA A 147 3.50 10.16 -25.67
C ALA A 147 4.94 9.63 -25.75
N ALA A 148 5.16 8.47 -26.37
CA ALA A 148 6.49 7.90 -26.55
C ALA A 148 7.40 8.85 -27.37
N ALA A 149 6.89 9.46 -28.44
CA ALA A 149 7.63 10.44 -29.22
C ALA A 149 7.95 11.71 -28.43
N ALA A 150 6.99 12.19 -27.63
CA ALA A 150 7.17 13.36 -26.78
C ALA A 150 8.21 13.14 -25.69
N LEU A 151 8.24 11.97 -25.05
CA LEU A 151 9.24 11.60 -24.03
C LEU A 151 10.67 11.55 -24.58
N ILE A 152 10.83 11.18 -25.84
CA ILE A 152 12.15 11.24 -26.50
C ILE A 152 12.52 12.67 -26.89
N ALA A 153 11.54 13.49 -27.29
CA ALA A 153 11.77 14.88 -27.64
C ALA A 153 12.07 15.77 -26.40
N VAL A 154 11.54 15.38 -25.22
CA VAL A 154 11.74 16.08 -23.94
C VAL A 154 12.21 15.07 -22.89
N PRO A 155 13.51 14.68 -22.91
CA PRO A 155 14.05 13.61 -22.07
C PRO A 155 13.92 13.88 -20.57
N GLU A 156 13.83 15.14 -20.16
CA GLU A 156 13.67 15.55 -18.77
C GLU A 156 12.37 15.08 -18.14
N VAL A 157 11.36 14.72 -18.95
CA VAL A 157 10.07 14.19 -18.48
C VAL A 157 10.08 12.65 -18.44
N ASN A 158 11.04 12.00 -19.09
CA ASN A 158 11.16 10.54 -19.12
C ASN A 158 12.05 10.05 -17.97
N GLY A 159 11.60 10.22 -16.74
CA GLY A 159 12.42 9.90 -15.58
C GLY A 159 11.68 9.69 -14.30
N TYR A 160 12.41 9.19 -13.30
CA TYR A 160 11.94 8.99 -11.94
C TYR A 160 12.54 10.03 -10.99
N PHE A 161 11.69 10.63 -10.18
CA PHE A 161 12.11 11.40 -9.03
C PHE A 161 12.55 10.44 -7.90
N GLN A 162 13.74 10.65 -7.36
CA GLN A 162 14.32 9.93 -6.22
C GLN A 162 14.90 10.93 -5.24
N GLU A 163 15.10 10.54 -3.99
CA GLU A 163 15.65 11.42 -2.94
C GLU A 163 17.03 11.99 -3.32
N ALA A 164 17.89 11.17 -3.92
CA ALA A 164 19.24 11.56 -4.32
C ALA A 164 19.31 12.31 -5.66
N GLY A 165 18.22 12.38 -6.45
CA GLY A 165 18.20 13.01 -7.77
C GLY A 165 17.17 12.37 -8.71
N CYS A 166 17.20 12.78 -9.99
CA CYS A 166 16.32 12.24 -11.02
C CYS A 166 17.08 11.19 -11.86
N ARG A 167 16.42 10.06 -12.11
CA ARG A 167 16.93 9.01 -13.00
C ARG A 167 16.17 9.09 -14.33
N TYR A 168 16.88 9.40 -15.42
CA TYR A 168 16.34 9.53 -16.76
C TYR A 168 16.56 8.25 -17.59
N PHE A 169 15.67 8.01 -18.56
CA PHE A 169 15.68 6.84 -19.41
C PHE A 169 15.81 7.24 -20.88
N SER A 170 16.54 6.44 -21.67
CA SER A 170 16.71 6.64 -23.10
C SER A 170 15.52 6.17 -23.94
N ASP A 171 14.81 5.16 -23.44
CA ASP A 171 13.62 4.58 -24.09
C ASP A 171 12.34 4.91 -23.33
N ALA A 172 11.23 5.01 -24.07
CA ALA A 172 9.92 5.25 -23.50
C ALA A 172 9.20 3.91 -23.26
N ASP A 173 9.21 3.44 -22.02
CA ASP A 173 8.47 2.27 -21.55
C ASP A 173 7.09 2.71 -21.03
N ILE A 174 6.06 2.57 -21.85
CA ILE A 174 4.72 3.11 -21.55
C ILE A 174 3.84 2.08 -20.86
N CYS A 175 3.44 2.38 -19.64
CA CYS A 175 2.39 1.62 -18.94
C CYS A 175 1.01 2.01 -19.46
N ILE A 176 0.15 1.03 -19.70
CA ILE A 176 -1.28 1.25 -19.99
C ILE A 176 -2.12 0.76 -18.81
N ALA A 177 -3.04 1.60 -18.34
CA ALA A 177 -3.92 1.23 -17.24
C ALA A 177 -5.03 0.28 -17.73
N VAL A 178 -5.09 -0.94 -17.18
CA VAL A 178 -6.09 -1.95 -17.50
C VAL A 178 -6.89 -2.29 -16.25
N ALA A 179 -8.21 -2.08 -16.31
CA ALA A 179 -9.11 -2.50 -15.24
C ALA A 179 -9.25 -4.03 -15.24
N VAL A 180 -9.13 -4.62 -14.05
CA VAL A 180 -9.29 -6.05 -13.79
C VAL A 180 -10.20 -6.25 -12.59
N ASP A 181 -10.67 -7.47 -12.35
CA ASP A 181 -11.49 -7.77 -11.19
C ASP A 181 -10.75 -7.43 -9.88
N GLY A 182 -11.35 -6.53 -9.11
CA GLY A 182 -10.81 -6.09 -7.82
C GLY A 182 -9.74 -4.99 -7.87
N GLY A 183 -9.36 -4.47 -9.07
CA GLY A 183 -8.36 -3.40 -9.12
C GLY A 183 -7.92 -2.96 -10.52
N LEU A 184 -6.69 -2.52 -10.60
CA LEU A 184 -6.05 -2.02 -11.80
C LEU A 184 -4.65 -2.65 -11.92
N VAL A 185 -4.29 -3.05 -13.14
CA VAL A 185 -2.93 -3.49 -13.49
C VAL A 185 -2.40 -2.59 -14.59
N THR A 186 -1.10 -2.32 -14.59
CA THR A 186 -0.44 -1.42 -15.53
C THR A 186 0.64 -2.14 -16.35
N PRO A 187 0.26 -3.00 -17.31
CA PRO A 187 1.24 -3.64 -18.19
C PRO A 187 2.03 -2.62 -19.02
N VAL A 188 3.25 -2.97 -19.37
CA VAL A 188 4.26 -2.08 -19.94
C VAL A 188 4.52 -2.43 -21.39
N ILE A 189 4.30 -1.48 -22.30
CA ILE A 189 4.77 -1.56 -23.69
C ILE A 189 6.21 -1.06 -23.70
N LYS A 190 7.15 -1.98 -23.82
CA LYS A 190 8.59 -1.68 -23.79
C LYS A 190 9.04 -0.97 -25.06
N ALA A 191 9.93 0.02 -24.91
CA ALA A 191 10.55 0.78 -25.98
C ALA A 191 9.53 1.26 -27.03
N ALA A 192 8.38 1.81 -26.58
CA ALA A 192 7.26 2.21 -27.44
C ALA A 192 7.68 3.26 -28.50
N ASN A 193 8.74 4.03 -28.26
CA ASN A 193 9.33 4.97 -29.19
C ASN A 193 9.84 4.28 -30.49
N HIS A 194 10.32 3.05 -30.42
CA HIS A 194 10.80 2.29 -31.57
C HIS A 194 9.69 1.49 -32.30
N LEU A 195 8.51 1.33 -31.68
CA LEU A 195 7.42 0.57 -32.25
C LEU A 195 6.57 1.38 -33.23
N GLY A 196 6.13 0.75 -34.32
CA GLY A 196 5.08 1.29 -35.19
C GLY A 196 3.69 1.15 -34.56
N LEU A 197 2.68 1.88 -35.07
CA LEU A 197 1.31 1.86 -34.54
C LEU A 197 0.69 0.46 -34.52
N SER A 198 0.91 -0.35 -35.57
CA SER A 198 0.39 -1.72 -35.61
C SER A 198 1.00 -2.61 -34.53
N ALA A 199 2.30 -2.46 -34.25
CA ALA A 199 2.98 -3.21 -33.20
C ALA A 199 2.50 -2.77 -31.81
N ILE A 200 2.30 -1.46 -31.59
CA ILE A 200 1.71 -0.92 -30.34
C ILE A 200 0.29 -1.47 -30.16
N ALA A 201 -0.54 -1.44 -31.19
CA ALA A 201 -1.93 -1.94 -31.13
C ALA A 201 -1.98 -3.44 -30.78
N SER A 202 -1.13 -4.24 -31.41
CA SER A 202 -1.04 -5.68 -31.12
C SER A 202 -0.56 -5.95 -29.69
N ALA A 203 0.50 -5.26 -29.24
CA ALA A 203 1.04 -5.40 -27.89
C ALA A 203 0.02 -4.94 -26.84
N SER A 204 -0.64 -3.81 -27.07
CA SER A 204 -1.68 -3.27 -26.22
C SER A 204 -2.87 -4.23 -26.04
N ALA A 205 -3.34 -4.81 -27.15
CA ALA A 205 -4.44 -5.78 -27.14
C ALA A 205 -4.07 -7.07 -26.41
N ASP A 206 -2.88 -7.63 -26.67
CA ASP A 206 -2.39 -8.84 -26.02
C ASP A 206 -2.20 -8.63 -24.51
N LEU A 207 -1.48 -7.57 -24.11
CA LEU A 207 -1.26 -7.24 -22.73
C LEU A 207 -2.57 -6.99 -21.96
N ALA A 208 -3.53 -6.27 -22.57
CA ALA A 208 -4.82 -6.01 -21.96
C ALA A 208 -5.66 -7.29 -21.79
N LYS A 209 -5.60 -8.22 -22.74
CA LYS A 209 -6.27 -9.53 -22.65
C LYS A 209 -5.66 -10.34 -21.50
N ARG A 210 -4.34 -10.55 -21.52
CA ARG A 210 -3.63 -11.34 -20.49
C ARG A 210 -3.74 -10.71 -19.10
N ALA A 211 -3.84 -9.37 -19.00
CA ALA A 211 -4.12 -8.69 -17.74
C ALA A 211 -5.46 -9.10 -17.14
N ARG A 212 -6.53 -9.11 -17.95
CA ARG A 212 -7.88 -9.52 -17.50
C ARG A 212 -7.94 -11.01 -17.16
N ASP A 213 -7.18 -11.83 -17.88
CA ASP A 213 -7.09 -13.28 -17.67
C ASP A 213 -6.11 -13.63 -16.51
N ASN A 214 -5.51 -12.63 -15.85
CA ASN A 214 -4.50 -12.77 -14.80
C ASN A 214 -3.29 -13.63 -15.24
N GLN A 215 -2.85 -13.44 -16.47
CA GLN A 215 -1.78 -14.21 -17.14
C GLN A 215 -0.52 -13.37 -17.44
N LEU A 216 -0.37 -12.21 -16.78
CA LEU A 216 0.82 -11.38 -16.92
C LEU A 216 1.93 -11.85 -15.98
N ASP A 217 3.14 -11.90 -16.51
CA ASP A 217 4.33 -12.07 -15.69
C ASP A 217 4.66 -10.78 -14.90
N PRO A 218 5.22 -10.87 -13.69
CA PRO A 218 5.63 -9.71 -12.90
C PRO A 218 6.53 -8.73 -13.65
N ALA A 219 7.38 -9.19 -14.56
CA ALA A 219 8.24 -8.37 -15.39
C ALA A 219 7.48 -7.52 -16.44
N GLU A 220 6.24 -7.89 -16.76
CA GLU A 220 5.43 -7.20 -17.77
C GLU A 220 4.63 -6.02 -17.20
N TYR A 221 4.48 -5.91 -15.87
CA TYR A 221 3.81 -4.78 -15.22
C TYR A 221 4.72 -4.03 -14.23
N THR A 222 6.03 -4.19 -14.38
CA THR A 222 7.02 -3.45 -13.58
C THR A 222 8.00 -2.69 -14.48
N GLY A 223 8.49 -1.54 -14.00
CA GLY A 223 9.58 -0.80 -14.64
C GLY A 223 9.19 0.10 -15.82
N GLY A 224 7.92 0.48 -15.97
CA GLY A 224 7.53 1.48 -16.98
C GLY A 224 8.01 2.88 -16.61
N THR A 225 8.34 3.72 -17.61
CA THR A 225 8.84 5.09 -17.37
C THR A 225 7.74 6.14 -17.37
N PHE A 226 6.60 5.84 -17.98
CA PHE A 226 5.44 6.72 -18.07
C PHE A 226 4.14 5.91 -18.05
N THR A 227 3.04 6.48 -17.55
CA THR A 227 1.76 5.77 -17.46
C THR A 227 0.66 6.55 -18.16
N ILE A 228 -0.13 5.85 -18.98
CA ILE A 228 -1.32 6.38 -19.63
C ILE A 228 -2.56 5.69 -19.04
N SER A 229 -3.49 6.50 -18.56
CA SER A 229 -4.82 6.04 -18.11
C SER A 229 -5.88 6.71 -18.98
N ASN A 230 -6.66 5.91 -19.71
CA ASN A 230 -7.74 6.39 -20.55
C ASN A 230 -9.09 6.11 -19.88
N LEU A 231 -9.81 7.15 -19.50
CA LEU A 231 -11.13 7.08 -18.87
C LEU A 231 -12.29 7.20 -19.88
N GLY A 232 -11.99 7.40 -21.16
CA GLY A 232 -12.97 7.55 -22.24
C GLY A 232 -13.42 6.25 -22.90
N MET A 233 -13.09 5.10 -22.31
CA MET A 233 -13.49 3.77 -22.81
C MET A 233 -14.46 3.11 -21.86
#